data_e93f30d7055cd3e2c3e25b9068f3ff21
#
_entry.id   e93f30d7055cd3e2c3e25b9068f3ff21
#
_cell.length_a   1.000
_cell.length_b   1.000
_cell.length_c   1.000
_cell.angle_alpha   90.00
_cell.angle_beta   90.00
_cell.angle_gamma   90.00
#
_symmetry.space_group_name_H-M   'P 1'
#
loop_
_entity.id
_entity.type
_entity.pdbx_description
1 polymer ?
#
loop_
_entity_poly.entity_id
_entity_poly.type
_entity_poly.pdbx_seq_one_letter_code
_entity_poly.pdbx_strand_id
1 'polypeptide(L)'
;MANNIATNTWSQVASRQSTILLLPLGSCEQHGPHLPLDTDTQIAQHLCAQAALHNDRILIAPSLSITASGEHAGFPGTLSIGTDALTQVLIEIVRSADWCNGVVFVNGHGGNTDAVNAAVRTL
;
A
#
# COMPACT_ATOMS: atom_id res chain seq x y z
N MET A 1 -16.96 -0.06 -1.52
CA MET A 1 -17.01 0.51 -0.17
C MET A 1 -16.77 2.01 -0.23
N ALA A 2 -17.49 2.75 0.58
CA ALA A 2 -17.42 4.21 0.55
C ALA A 2 -16.04 4.79 0.88
N ASN A 3 -15.20 4.06 1.62
CA ASN A 3 -13.86 4.48 2.00
C ASN A 3 -12.74 4.03 1.05
N ASN A 4 -13.04 3.23 0.03
CA ASN A 4 -12.06 2.80 -0.97
C ASN A 4 -12.07 3.81 -2.12
N ILE A 5 -10.98 4.58 -2.30
CA ILE A 5 -10.98 5.65 -3.29
C ILE A 5 -11.10 5.15 -4.74
N ALA A 6 -10.64 3.93 -5.02
CA ALA A 6 -10.70 3.39 -6.38
C ALA A 6 -12.12 3.19 -6.89
N THR A 7 -13.09 3.03 -6.00
CA THR A 7 -14.50 2.82 -6.34
C THR A 7 -15.35 4.09 -6.16
N ASN A 8 -14.73 5.21 -5.79
CA ASN A 8 -15.38 6.52 -5.70
C ASN A 8 -15.06 7.36 -6.92
N THR A 9 -15.90 8.34 -7.18
CA THR A 9 -15.57 9.41 -8.14
C THR A 9 -14.70 10.46 -7.47
N TRP A 10 -14.01 11.28 -8.27
CA TRP A 10 -13.17 12.35 -7.71
C TRP A 10 -14.00 13.35 -6.87
N SER A 11 -15.22 13.63 -7.26
CA SER A 11 -16.08 14.55 -6.52
C SER A 11 -16.56 13.98 -5.19
N GLN A 12 -16.75 12.66 -5.12
CA GLN A 12 -17.04 11.99 -3.86
C GLN A 12 -15.85 12.06 -2.89
N VAL A 13 -14.64 11.89 -3.38
CA VAL A 13 -13.43 12.06 -2.57
C VAL A 13 -13.29 13.52 -2.14
N ALA A 14 -13.48 14.46 -3.04
CA ALA A 14 -13.38 15.90 -2.75
C ALA A 14 -14.36 16.38 -1.68
N SER A 15 -15.51 15.72 -1.55
CA SER A 15 -16.51 16.06 -0.53
C SER A 15 -16.12 15.63 0.89
N ARG A 16 -15.12 14.76 1.02
CA ARG A 16 -14.64 14.28 2.33
C ARG A 16 -13.68 15.30 2.94
N GLN A 17 -13.76 15.48 4.25
CA GLN A 17 -12.92 16.45 4.95
C GLN A 17 -12.02 15.77 5.96
N SER A 18 -10.82 16.34 6.15
CA SER A 18 -9.85 15.88 7.14
C SER A 18 -9.51 14.40 6.98
N THR A 19 -9.23 13.97 5.75
CA THR A 19 -9.01 12.55 5.43
C THR A 19 -7.57 12.13 5.66
N ILE A 20 -7.41 10.87 6.09
CA ILE A 20 -6.13 10.15 6.15
C ILE A 20 -6.19 9.02 5.13
N LEU A 21 -5.21 8.96 4.25
CA LEU A 21 -5.13 7.92 3.23
C LEU A 21 -4.24 6.77 3.71
N LEU A 22 -4.80 5.58 3.79
CA LEU A 22 -4.03 4.37 4.05
C LEU A 22 -3.60 3.77 2.71
N LEU A 23 -2.31 3.49 2.57
CA LEU A 23 -1.76 2.83 1.39
C LEU A 23 -1.32 1.42 1.77
N PRO A 24 -2.08 0.38 1.36
CA PRO A 24 -1.67 -1.00 1.64
C PRO A 24 -0.48 -1.39 0.76
N LEU A 25 0.56 -1.92 1.39
CA LEU A 25 1.76 -2.41 0.72
C LEU A 25 1.84 -3.92 0.94
N GLY A 26 1.83 -4.66 -0.14
CA GLY A 26 1.95 -6.11 -0.13
C GLY A 26 3.16 -6.58 -0.92
N SER A 27 3.02 -7.71 -1.59
CA SER A 27 4.03 -8.32 -2.42
C SER A 27 3.39 -9.32 -3.39
N CYS A 28 4.18 -9.77 -4.35
CA CYS A 28 3.83 -10.89 -5.23
C CYS A 28 4.98 -11.88 -5.18
N GLU A 29 4.92 -12.81 -4.20
CA GLU A 29 6.01 -13.74 -3.92
C GLU A 29 5.51 -15.01 -3.26
N GLN A 30 6.34 -16.05 -3.26
CA GLN A 30 6.01 -17.33 -2.66
C GLN A 30 5.80 -17.22 -1.15
N HIS A 31 4.84 -17.97 -0.64
CA HIS A 31 4.53 -18.12 0.79
C HIS A 31 4.31 -19.61 1.12
N GLY A 32 5.20 -20.46 0.63
CA GLY A 32 5.08 -21.90 0.78
C GLY A 32 4.10 -22.53 -0.22
N PRO A 33 3.90 -23.85 -0.16
CA PRO A 33 3.15 -24.59 -1.18
C PRO A 33 1.63 -24.42 -1.09
N HIS A 34 1.11 -23.78 -0.04
CA HIS A 34 -0.33 -23.72 0.22
C HIS A 34 -0.89 -22.30 0.41
N LEU A 35 -0.06 -21.28 0.46
CA LEU A 35 -0.52 -19.89 0.54
C LEU A 35 -0.32 -19.17 -0.81
N PRO A 36 -1.24 -18.28 -1.19
CA PRO A 36 -1.16 -17.58 -2.47
C PRO A 36 -0.03 -16.55 -2.50
N LEU A 37 0.34 -16.14 -3.71
CA LEU A 37 1.41 -15.16 -3.94
C LEU A 37 1.07 -13.78 -3.39
N ASP A 38 -0.21 -13.44 -3.25
CA ASP A 38 -0.68 -12.15 -2.75
C ASP A 38 -0.98 -12.13 -1.24
N THR A 39 -0.45 -13.09 -0.50
CA THR A 39 -0.71 -13.21 0.95
C THR A 39 -0.44 -11.91 1.68
N ASP A 40 0.71 -11.27 1.46
CA ASP A 40 1.07 -10.02 2.14
C ASP A 40 0.13 -8.88 1.76
N THR A 41 -0.30 -8.83 0.51
CA THR A 41 -1.26 -7.83 0.03
C THR A 41 -2.62 -8.00 0.72
N GLN A 42 -3.10 -9.22 0.84
CA GLN A 42 -4.37 -9.50 1.53
C GLN A 42 -4.31 -9.10 3.00
N ILE A 43 -3.18 -9.35 3.67
CA ILE A 43 -2.98 -8.95 5.07
C ILE A 43 -3.06 -7.42 5.19
N ALA A 44 -2.32 -6.70 4.36
CA ALA A 44 -2.32 -5.24 4.40
C ALA A 44 -3.72 -4.66 4.11
N GLN A 45 -4.42 -5.21 3.12
CA GLN A 45 -5.79 -4.79 2.79
C GLN A 45 -6.76 -5.03 3.95
N HIS A 46 -6.65 -6.18 4.61
CA HIS A 46 -7.50 -6.50 5.75
C HIS A 46 -7.28 -5.53 6.90
N LEU A 47 -6.02 -5.22 7.22
CA LEU A 47 -5.70 -4.25 8.27
C LEU A 47 -6.28 -2.87 7.96
N CYS A 48 -6.16 -2.42 6.72
CA CYS A 48 -6.76 -1.13 6.29
C CYS A 48 -8.27 -1.14 6.43
N ALA A 49 -8.93 -2.22 5.99
CA ALA A 49 -10.38 -2.34 6.09
C ALA A 49 -10.86 -2.32 7.55
N GLN A 50 -10.15 -3.01 8.44
CA GLN A 50 -10.47 -3.02 9.86
C GLN A 50 -10.30 -1.62 10.49
N ALA A 51 -9.21 -0.92 10.16
CA ALA A 51 -8.99 0.44 10.65
C ALA A 51 -10.11 1.39 10.20
N ALA A 52 -10.57 1.26 8.97
CA ALA A 52 -11.63 2.10 8.42
C ALA A 52 -12.99 1.90 9.08
N LEU A 53 -13.24 0.74 9.70
CA LEU A 53 -14.46 0.51 10.46
C LEU A 53 -14.56 1.37 11.73
N HIS A 54 -13.43 1.86 12.22
CA HIS A 54 -13.34 2.61 13.47
C HIS A 54 -13.08 4.10 13.30
N ASN A 55 -12.94 4.57 12.05
CA ASN A 55 -12.63 5.98 11.79
C ASN A 55 -13.13 6.41 10.42
N ASP A 56 -14.15 7.28 10.39
CA ASP A 56 -14.75 7.79 9.16
C ASP A 56 -13.83 8.67 8.32
N ARG A 57 -12.71 9.14 8.90
CA ARG A 57 -11.73 9.95 8.19
C ARG A 57 -10.81 9.12 7.30
N ILE A 58 -10.80 7.80 7.45
CA ILE A 58 -9.92 6.93 6.70
C ILE A 58 -10.46 6.68 5.30
N LEU A 59 -9.59 6.93 4.31
CA LEU A 59 -9.73 6.47 2.94
C LEU A 59 -8.65 5.43 2.66
N ILE A 60 -8.94 4.47 1.78
CA ILE A 60 -8.03 3.40 1.43
C ILE A 60 -7.64 3.54 -0.03
N ALA A 61 -6.34 3.63 -0.30
CA ALA A 61 -5.79 3.66 -1.65
C ALA A 61 -5.77 2.26 -2.29
N PRO A 62 -5.68 2.16 -3.61
CA PRO A 62 -5.33 0.91 -4.26
C PRO A 62 -4.03 0.34 -3.70
N SER A 63 -3.97 -0.98 -3.51
CA SER A 63 -2.80 -1.64 -2.95
C SER A 63 -1.64 -1.68 -3.92
N LEU A 64 -0.42 -1.62 -3.40
CA LEU A 64 0.77 -1.98 -4.17
C LEU A 64 1.04 -3.48 -3.97
N SER A 65 0.84 -4.25 -5.01
CA SER A 65 0.98 -5.72 -4.99
C SER A 65 2.28 -6.19 -5.61
N ILE A 66 2.99 -5.33 -6.33
CA ILE A 66 4.32 -5.61 -6.91
C ILE A 66 5.28 -4.63 -6.27
N THR A 67 6.15 -5.14 -5.42
CA THR A 67 7.00 -4.34 -4.55
C THR A 67 8.43 -4.88 -4.52
N ALA A 68 9.10 -4.87 -3.36
CA ALA A 68 10.50 -5.32 -3.24
C ALA A 68 10.56 -6.77 -2.77
N SER A 69 10.64 -7.70 -3.72
CA SER A 69 10.65 -9.15 -3.49
C SER A 69 11.88 -9.82 -4.09
N GLY A 70 13.01 -9.10 -4.17
CA GLY A 70 14.23 -9.60 -4.81
C GLY A 70 14.79 -10.88 -4.17
N GLU A 71 14.61 -11.06 -2.85
CA GLU A 71 15.06 -12.27 -2.15
C GLU A 71 14.30 -13.53 -2.56
N HIS A 72 13.14 -13.39 -3.19
CA HIS A 72 12.33 -14.51 -3.69
C HIS A 72 12.41 -14.69 -5.21
N ALA A 73 13.36 -14.03 -5.88
CA ALA A 73 13.44 -13.99 -7.35
C ALA A 73 13.54 -15.36 -8.02
N GLY A 74 14.08 -16.37 -7.32
CA GLY A 74 14.21 -17.74 -7.84
C GLY A 74 12.91 -18.54 -7.87
N PHE A 75 11.82 -18.03 -7.29
CA PHE A 75 10.55 -18.74 -7.26
C PHE A 75 9.64 -18.23 -8.39
N PRO A 76 9.10 -19.14 -9.24
CA PRO A 76 8.13 -18.73 -10.27
C PRO A 76 6.93 -18.00 -9.71
N GLY A 77 6.49 -16.96 -10.40
CA GLY A 77 5.39 -16.10 -9.96
C GLY A 77 5.84 -14.86 -9.20
N THR A 78 7.07 -14.80 -8.73
CA THR A 78 7.61 -13.60 -8.08
C THR A 78 7.71 -12.44 -9.08
N LEU A 79 7.12 -11.30 -8.70
CA LEU A 79 7.28 -10.04 -9.41
C LEU A 79 7.83 -9.01 -8.45
N SER A 80 8.93 -8.38 -8.83
CA SER A 80 9.61 -7.40 -7.97
C SER A 80 10.06 -6.20 -8.77
N ILE A 81 9.90 -5.01 -8.20
CA ILE A 81 10.47 -3.77 -8.77
C ILE A 81 11.74 -3.35 -8.04
N GLY A 82 12.07 -4.01 -6.92
CA GLY A 82 13.24 -3.71 -6.12
C GLY A 82 13.04 -2.53 -5.18
N THR A 83 14.00 -2.38 -4.26
CA THR A 83 13.93 -1.37 -3.18
C THR A 83 14.00 0.05 -3.71
N ASP A 84 14.89 0.35 -4.66
CA ASP A 84 15.06 1.72 -5.16
C ASP A 84 13.84 2.20 -5.93
N ALA A 85 13.29 1.38 -6.81
CA ALA A 85 12.10 1.73 -7.56
C ALA A 85 10.89 1.88 -6.62
N LEU A 86 10.75 0.98 -5.64
CA LEU A 86 9.66 1.08 -4.67
C LEU A 86 9.76 2.37 -3.85
N THR A 87 10.96 2.74 -3.39
CA THR A 87 11.18 3.99 -2.68
C THR A 87 10.65 5.17 -3.49
N GLN A 88 10.99 5.23 -4.78
CA GLN A 88 10.56 6.31 -5.65
C GLN A 88 9.04 6.31 -5.87
N VAL A 89 8.45 5.13 -6.04
CA VAL A 89 6.99 4.99 -6.17
C VAL A 89 6.28 5.53 -4.93
N LEU A 90 6.75 5.18 -3.74
CA LEU A 90 6.15 5.65 -2.48
C LEU A 90 6.23 7.17 -2.36
N ILE A 91 7.38 7.76 -2.68
CA ILE A 91 7.57 9.21 -2.64
C ILE A 91 6.59 9.90 -3.59
N GLU A 92 6.47 9.42 -4.83
CA GLU A 92 5.61 10.05 -5.83
C GLU A 92 4.12 9.91 -5.47
N ILE A 93 3.71 8.78 -4.90
CA ILE A 93 2.32 8.61 -4.45
C ILE A 93 2.00 9.62 -3.35
N VAL A 94 2.86 9.78 -2.36
CA VAL A 94 2.63 10.75 -1.28
C VAL A 94 2.59 12.17 -1.81
N ARG A 95 3.50 12.53 -2.72
CA ARG A 95 3.50 13.86 -3.34
C ARG A 95 2.21 14.15 -4.10
N SER A 96 1.63 13.14 -4.74
CA SER A 96 0.37 13.29 -5.47
C SER A 96 -0.86 13.35 -4.57
N ALA A 97 -0.73 12.97 -3.31
CA ALA A 97 -1.83 12.89 -2.34
C ALA A 97 -1.93 14.15 -1.45
N ASP A 98 -1.57 15.31 -1.98
CA ASP A 98 -1.62 16.59 -1.25
C ASP A 98 -3.05 17.07 -0.93
N TRP A 99 -4.03 16.41 -1.53
CA TRP A 99 -5.46 16.66 -1.27
C TRP A 99 -5.97 16.03 0.04
N CYS A 100 -5.19 15.18 0.69
CA CYS A 100 -5.54 14.60 2.00
C CYS A 100 -4.62 15.14 3.11
N ASN A 101 -4.98 14.89 4.35
CA ASN A 101 -4.25 15.40 5.51
C ASN A 101 -3.00 14.59 5.86
N GLY A 102 -2.89 13.38 5.34
CA GLY A 102 -1.72 12.55 5.55
C GLY A 102 -1.86 11.19 4.89
N VAL A 103 -0.74 10.52 4.70
CA VAL A 103 -0.66 9.17 4.15
C VAL A 103 0.00 8.27 5.16
N VAL A 104 -0.59 7.09 5.38
CA VAL A 104 -0.01 6.05 6.24
C VAL A 104 0.27 4.84 5.37
N PHE A 105 1.52 4.40 5.35
CA PHE A 105 1.89 3.12 4.73
C PHE A 105 1.52 1.98 5.67
N VAL A 106 0.68 1.08 5.21
CA VAL A 106 0.30 -0.13 5.95
C VAL A 106 1.01 -1.31 5.29
N ASN A 107 2.17 -1.67 5.83
CA ASN A 107 3.08 -2.61 5.19
C ASN A 107 2.86 -4.04 5.69
N GLY A 108 2.51 -4.95 4.78
CA GLY A 108 2.35 -6.37 5.05
C GLY A 108 3.57 -7.23 4.66
N HIS A 109 4.67 -6.62 4.20
CA HIS A 109 5.83 -7.35 3.68
C HIS A 109 7.15 -6.78 4.21
N GLY A 110 7.93 -7.62 4.93
CA GLY A 110 9.19 -7.20 5.53
C GLY A 110 10.24 -6.71 4.53
N GLY A 111 10.22 -7.23 3.30
CA GLY A 111 11.14 -6.79 2.23
C GLY A 111 10.95 -5.35 1.79
N ASN A 112 9.84 -4.71 2.15
CA ASN A 112 9.57 -3.31 1.84
C ASN A 112 10.13 -2.33 2.89
N THR A 113 10.64 -2.82 4.01
CA THR A 113 11.01 -1.98 5.16
C THR A 113 12.03 -0.91 4.80
N ASP A 114 13.07 -1.25 4.05
CA ASP A 114 14.10 -0.28 3.66
C ASP A 114 13.53 0.82 2.76
N ALA A 115 12.67 0.46 1.80
CA ALA A 115 12.03 1.42 0.92
C ALA A 115 11.08 2.36 1.68
N VAL A 116 10.29 1.80 2.60
CA VAL A 116 9.37 2.59 3.44
C VAL A 116 10.17 3.58 4.28
N ASN A 117 11.22 3.13 4.96
CA ASN A 117 12.05 4.00 5.79
C ASN A 117 12.73 5.10 4.96
N ALA A 118 13.26 4.76 3.79
CA ALA A 118 13.89 5.74 2.91
C ALA A 118 12.89 6.78 2.41
N ALA A 119 11.69 6.37 2.02
CA ALA A 119 10.65 7.28 1.56
C ALA A 119 10.20 8.24 2.68
N VAL A 120 9.97 7.73 3.88
CA VAL A 120 9.56 8.55 5.04
C VAL A 120 10.63 9.58 5.37
N ARG A 121 11.92 9.21 5.34
CA ARG A 121 13.01 10.15 5.61
C ARG A 121 13.13 11.23 4.55
N THR A 122 12.77 10.94 3.31
CA THR A 122 12.84 11.90 2.18
C THR A 122 11.68 12.90 2.20
N LEU A 123 10.53 12.46 2.64
CA LEU A 123 9.31 13.27 2.72
C LEU A 123 9.32 14.13 3.99
#